data_cae23419343db7838093af819c55df75
#
_entry.id   cae23419343db7838093af819c55df75
#
_cell.length_a   1.000
_cell.length_b   1.000
_cell.length_c   1.000
_cell.angle_alpha   90.00
_cell.angle_beta   90.00
_cell.angle_gamma   90.00
#
_symmetry.space_group_name_H-M   'P 1'
#
loop_
_entity.id
_entity.type
_entity.pdbx_description
1 polymer ?
#
loop_
_entity_poly.entity_id
_entity_poly.type
_entity_poly.pdbx_seq_one_letter_code
_entity_poly.pdbx_strand_id
1 'polypeptide(L)'
;KSVNKDLLKYVDYLFISDEDIDGDLSDYVAATKGYVVLHSSSGSVVSNGENEFFYKLPEEFILKEVNVLGAGDTFASCFLYKLLRNVGDIHNWIEFAHLKTTEIIRNSI
;
A
#
# COMPACT_ATOMS: atom_id res chain seq x y z
N LYS A 1 -1.47 -0.93 -15.82
CA LYS A 1 -0.15 -1.41 -16.20
C LYS A 1 0.04 -2.83 -15.72
N SER A 2 0.64 -3.62 -16.56
CA SER A 2 0.93 -4.99 -16.18
C SER A 2 2.25 -5.05 -15.42
N VAL A 3 2.32 -5.94 -14.44
CA VAL A 3 3.54 -6.21 -13.69
C VAL A 3 4.13 -7.50 -14.21
N ASN A 4 5.44 -7.52 -14.40
CA ASN A 4 6.12 -8.74 -14.80
C ASN A 4 6.21 -9.66 -13.58
N LYS A 5 5.30 -10.64 -13.53
CA LYS A 5 5.19 -11.53 -12.37
C LYS A 5 6.41 -12.40 -12.15
N ASP A 6 7.21 -12.61 -13.19
CA ASP A 6 8.43 -13.41 -13.04
C ASP A 6 9.46 -12.72 -12.14
N LEU A 7 9.37 -11.41 -11.98
CA LEU A 7 10.28 -10.65 -11.13
C LEU A 7 9.80 -10.57 -9.68
N LEU A 8 8.53 -10.89 -9.41
CA LEU A 8 7.96 -10.74 -8.08
C LEU A 8 8.58 -11.68 -7.05
N LYS A 9 9.17 -12.79 -7.50
CA LYS A 9 9.85 -13.73 -6.59
C LYS A 9 11.04 -13.10 -5.88
N TYR A 10 11.47 -11.91 -6.29
CA TYR A 10 12.59 -11.20 -5.67
C TYR A 10 12.13 -10.02 -4.82
N VAL A 11 10.82 -9.78 -4.76
CA VAL A 11 10.26 -8.57 -4.14
C VAL A 11 9.79 -8.86 -2.72
N ASP A 12 10.27 -8.07 -1.76
CA ASP A 12 9.87 -8.20 -0.35
C ASP A 12 8.56 -7.48 -0.05
N TYR A 13 8.31 -6.35 -0.70
CA TYR A 13 7.08 -5.57 -0.53
C TYR A 13 6.64 -5.04 -1.87
N LEU A 14 5.48 -5.49 -2.33
CA LEU A 14 4.90 -5.04 -3.59
C LEU A 14 3.71 -4.14 -3.30
N PHE A 15 3.78 -2.91 -3.79
CA PHE A 15 2.67 -1.95 -3.63
C PHE A 15 1.90 -1.86 -4.94
N ILE A 16 0.60 -2.11 -4.87
CA ILE A 16 -0.28 -2.04 -6.04
C ILE A 16 -1.48 -1.19 -5.68
N SER A 17 -1.81 -0.23 -6.55
CA SER A 17 -3.05 0.53 -6.42
C SER A 17 -4.22 -0.33 -6.88
N ASP A 18 -5.38 -0.14 -6.25
CA ASP A 18 -6.60 -0.83 -6.66
C ASP A 18 -7.00 -0.48 -8.09
N GLU A 19 -6.51 0.65 -8.62
CA GLU A 19 -6.77 1.04 -10.00
C GLU A 19 -5.83 0.39 -10.99
N ASP A 20 -4.70 -0.13 -10.52
CA ASP A 20 -3.66 -0.68 -11.38
C ASP A 20 -3.59 -2.20 -11.35
N ILE A 21 -4.35 -2.85 -10.47
CA ILE A 21 -4.30 -4.30 -10.38
C ILE A 21 -4.91 -4.95 -11.63
N ASP A 22 -4.21 -5.94 -12.16
CA ASP A 22 -4.63 -6.68 -13.33
C ASP A 22 -4.82 -8.14 -12.94
N GLY A 23 -6.07 -8.55 -12.74
CA GLY A 23 -6.40 -9.89 -12.29
C GLY A 23 -6.62 -9.95 -10.79
N ASP A 24 -6.46 -11.13 -10.23
CA ASP A 24 -6.73 -11.37 -8.82
C ASP A 24 -5.54 -11.08 -7.93
N LEU A 25 -5.81 -10.54 -6.75
CA LEU A 25 -4.78 -10.30 -5.75
C LEU A 25 -4.02 -11.59 -5.42
N SER A 26 -4.72 -12.73 -5.38
CA SER A 26 -4.10 -14.01 -5.05
C SER A 26 -2.98 -14.40 -6.02
N ASP A 27 -3.08 -13.99 -7.28
CA ASP A 27 -2.03 -14.28 -8.27
C ASP A 27 -0.75 -13.51 -7.93
N TYR A 28 -0.90 -12.27 -7.49
CA TYR A 28 0.25 -11.45 -7.08
C TYR A 28 0.86 -11.97 -5.78
N VAL A 29 0.02 -12.38 -4.84
CA VAL A 29 0.49 -12.93 -3.57
C VAL A 29 1.27 -14.21 -3.80
N ALA A 30 0.77 -15.09 -4.68
CA ALA A 30 1.45 -16.36 -4.99
C ALA A 30 2.80 -16.13 -5.66
N ALA A 31 2.92 -15.08 -6.47
CA ALA A 31 4.15 -14.81 -7.21
C ALA A 31 5.19 -14.02 -6.40
N THR A 32 4.76 -13.26 -5.40
CA THR A 32 5.62 -12.35 -4.66
C THR A 32 6.30 -13.06 -3.49
N LYS A 33 7.58 -12.77 -3.30
CA LYS A 33 8.35 -13.38 -2.23
C LYS A 33 7.84 -12.97 -0.84
N GLY A 34 7.50 -11.70 -0.66
CA GLY A 34 7.08 -11.17 0.63
C GLY A 34 5.63 -10.73 0.64
N TYR A 35 5.39 -9.51 1.07
CA TYR A 35 4.04 -8.97 1.20
C TYR A 35 3.57 -8.24 -0.04
N VAL A 36 2.29 -8.41 -0.33
CA VAL A 36 1.61 -7.57 -1.33
C VAL A 36 0.72 -6.60 -0.57
N VAL A 37 0.84 -5.33 -0.88
CA VAL A 37 0.02 -4.26 -0.30
C VAL A 37 -0.84 -3.69 -1.42
N LEU A 38 -2.12 -4.03 -1.39
CA LEU A 38 -3.10 -3.48 -2.33
C LEU A 38 -3.72 -2.27 -1.64
N HIS A 39 -3.39 -1.09 -2.13
CA HIS A 39 -3.83 0.13 -1.47
C HIS A 39 -4.84 0.90 -2.31
N SER A 40 -5.69 1.62 -1.60
CA SER A 40 -6.68 2.51 -2.20
C SER A 40 -6.77 3.76 -1.35
N SER A 41 -7.62 4.71 -1.76
CA SER A 41 -7.83 5.93 -0.97
C SER A 41 -8.50 5.67 0.38
N SER A 42 -9.09 4.49 0.57
CA SER A 42 -9.83 4.16 1.80
C SER A 42 -9.14 3.15 2.69
N GLY A 43 -8.02 2.58 2.27
CA GLY A 43 -7.30 1.61 3.09
C GLY A 43 -6.46 0.65 2.28
N SER A 44 -6.08 -0.45 2.91
CA SER A 44 -5.21 -1.45 2.28
C SER A 44 -5.59 -2.87 2.67
N VAL A 45 -5.30 -3.78 1.74
CA VAL A 45 -5.26 -5.22 2.02
C VAL A 45 -3.80 -5.62 1.95
N VAL A 46 -3.31 -6.31 2.97
CA VAL A 46 -1.91 -6.71 3.05
C VAL A 46 -1.87 -8.23 3.22
N SER A 47 -1.15 -8.91 2.35
CA SER A 47 -1.11 -10.37 2.37
C SER A 47 0.25 -10.91 1.94
N ASN A 48 0.70 -11.97 2.61
CA ASN A 48 1.89 -12.70 2.19
C ASN A 48 1.57 -14.18 1.87
N GLY A 49 0.28 -14.51 1.78
CA GLY A 49 -0.17 -15.87 1.51
C GLY A 49 -0.45 -16.68 2.77
N GLU A 50 0.23 -16.37 3.86
CA GLU A 50 -0.01 -17.04 5.14
C GLU A 50 -0.81 -16.15 6.08
N ASN A 51 -0.53 -14.85 6.05
CA ASN A 51 -1.19 -13.85 6.87
C ASN A 51 -1.79 -12.78 5.99
N GLU A 52 -3.00 -12.36 6.33
CA GLU A 52 -3.68 -11.30 5.61
C GLU A 52 -4.39 -10.41 6.61
N PHE A 53 -4.32 -9.11 6.39
CA PHE A 53 -5.08 -8.18 7.21
C PHE A 53 -5.54 -6.99 6.39
N PHE A 54 -6.53 -6.28 6.93
CA PHE A 54 -7.07 -5.08 6.31
C PHE A 54 -6.80 -3.89 7.20
N TYR A 55 -6.47 -2.78 6.59
CA TYR A 55 -6.47 -1.51 7.27
C TYR A 55 -7.51 -0.62 6.61
N LYS A 56 -8.45 -0.13 7.39
CA LYS A 56 -9.47 0.79 6.88
C LYS A 56 -9.19 2.17 7.43
N LEU A 57 -8.98 3.13 6.51
CA LEU A 57 -8.76 4.51 6.89
C LEU A 57 -10.04 5.07 7.51
N PRO A 58 -9.97 5.75 8.67
CA PRO A 58 -11.16 6.40 9.23
C PRO A 58 -11.76 7.35 8.21
N GLU A 59 -13.09 7.38 8.14
CA GLU A 59 -13.79 8.11 7.09
C GLU A 59 -13.40 9.58 7.03
N GLU A 60 -13.14 10.19 8.17
CA GLU A 60 -12.73 11.60 8.26
C GLU A 60 -11.39 11.88 7.57
N PHE A 61 -10.59 10.85 7.34
CA PHE A 61 -9.30 11.00 6.67
C PHE A 61 -9.35 10.63 5.18
N ILE A 62 -10.49 10.14 4.70
CA ILE A 62 -10.63 9.77 3.29
C ILE A 62 -10.79 11.05 2.47
N LEU A 63 -9.87 11.24 1.53
CA LEU A 63 -9.92 12.39 0.62
C LEU A 63 -10.90 12.12 -0.50
N LYS A 64 -11.81 13.04 -0.72
CA LYS A 64 -12.84 12.93 -1.75
C LYS A 64 -12.64 14.03 -2.78
N GLU A 65 -12.99 13.73 -4.03
CA GLU A 65 -13.01 14.71 -5.13
C GLU A 65 -11.66 15.41 -5.31
N VAL A 66 -10.57 14.72 -5.02
CA VAL A 66 -9.23 15.28 -5.13
C VAL A 66 -8.46 14.50 -6.17
N ASN A 67 -7.75 15.20 -7.05
CA ASN A 67 -6.82 14.57 -7.95
C ASN A 67 -5.54 14.29 -7.18
N VAL A 68 -5.33 13.01 -6.86
CA VAL A 68 -4.25 12.60 -5.97
C VAL A 68 -3.11 11.95 -6.74
N LEU A 69 -2.73 12.54 -7.85
CA LEU A 69 -1.59 12.06 -8.62
C LEU A 69 -0.35 11.99 -7.73
N GLY A 70 0.30 10.85 -7.73
CA GLY A 70 1.48 10.64 -6.90
C GLY A 70 1.18 10.14 -5.50
N ALA A 71 -0.09 9.94 -5.14
CA ALA A 71 -0.46 9.44 -3.81
C ALA A 71 0.14 8.07 -3.54
N GLY A 72 0.18 7.20 -4.55
CA GLY A 72 0.78 5.88 -4.39
C GLY A 72 2.26 5.94 -4.07
N ASP A 73 2.99 6.83 -4.73
CA ASP A 73 4.42 7.01 -4.46
C ASP A 73 4.64 7.58 -3.05
N THR A 74 3.78 8.50 -2.63
CA THR A 74 3.86 9.08 -1.29
C THR A 74 3.59 8.00 -0.24
N PHE A 75 2.56 7.18 -0.46
CA PHE A 75 2.23 6.08 0.43
C PHE A 75 3.42 5.12 0.59
N ALA A 76 3.99 4.68 -0.53
CA ALA A 76 5.12 3.76 -0.50
C ALA A 76 6.33 4.36 0.21
N SER A 77 6.60 5.65 -0.01
CA SER A 77 7.71 6.34 0.64
C SER A 77 7.51 6.42 2.15
N CYS A 78 6.29 6.70 2.60
CA CYS A 78 5.98 6.76 4.02
C CYS A 78 6.13 5.38 4.67
N PHE A 79 5.69 4.33 3.97
CA PHE A 79 5.84 2.98 4.46
C PHE A 79 7.33 2.63 4.61
N LEU A 80 8.14 2.93 3.59
CA LEU A 80 9.57 2.65 3.61
C LEU A 80 10.28 3.40 4.74
N TYR A 81 9.85 4.62 5.02
CA TYR A 81 10.40 5.38 6.13
C TYR A 81 10.29 4.60 7.45
N LYS A 82 9.11 4.05 7.72
CA LYS A 82 8.89 3.28 8.93
C LYS A 82 9.61 1.94 8.90
N LEU A 83 9.61 1.27 7.75
CA LEU A 83 10.29 0.00 7.59
C LEU A 83 11.78 0.14 7.91
N LEU A 84 12.41 1.18 7.38
CA LEU A 84 13.84 1.40 7.57
C LEU A 84 14.19 1.74 9.01
N ARG A 85 13.27 2.37 9.74
CA ARG A 85 13.48 2.65 11.16
C ARG A 85 13.28 1.41 12.01
N ASN A 86 12.57 0.42 11.49
CA ASN A 86 12.33 -0.87 12.15
C ASN A 86 11.74 -0.74 13.56
N VAL A 87 10.79 0.19 13.71
CA VAL A 87 10.07 0.42 14.97
C VAL A 87 8.61 0.08 14.74
N GLY A 88 8.06 -0.80 15.58
CA GLY A 88 6.69 -1.27 15.41
C GLY A 88 6.63 -2.45 14.47
N ASP A 89 5.47 -2.70 13.90
CA ASP A 89 5.26 -3.81 12.98
C ASP A 89 4.57 -3.33 11.70
N ILE A 90 4.30 -4.26 10.79
CA ILE A 90 3.71 -3.89 9.50
C ILE A 90 2.34 -3.23 9.64
N HIS A 91 1.55 -3.59 10.66
CA HIS A 91 0.27 -2.93 10.91
C HIS A 91 0.48 -1.44 11.21
N ASN A 92 1.46 -1.13 12.05
CA ASN A 92 1.80 0.25 12.38
C ASN A 92 2.31 0.99 11.16
N TRP A 93 3.11 0.34 10.32
CA TRP A 93 3.69 0.97 9.13
C TRP A 93 2.61 1.31 8.11
N ILE A 94 1.64 0.42 7.92
CA ILE A 94 0.52 0.64 7.00
C ILE A 94 -0.35 1.80 7.49
N GLU A 95 -0.69 1.80 8.78
CA GLU A 95 -1.47 2.90 9.36
C GLU A 95 -0.75 4.24 9.19
N PHE A 96 0.52 4.28 9.54
CA PHE A 96 1.32 5.49 9.40
C PHE A 96 1.33 5.97 7.94
N ALA A 97 1.55 5.03 7.01
CA ALA A 97 1.63 5.38 5.59
C ALA A 97 0.33 6.01 5.10
N HIS A 98 -0.82 5.46 5.50
CA HIS A 98 -2.11 6.03 5.12
C HIS A 98 -2.35 7.40 5.74
N LEU A 99 -2.16 7.52 7.04
CA LEU A 99 -2.44 8.78 7.74
C LEU A 99 -1.50 9.89 7.28
N LYS A 100 -0.22 9.55 7.10
CA LYS A 100 0.75 10.56 6.68
C LYS A 100 0.54 10.98 5.23
N THR A 101 0.19 10.05 4.36
CA THR A 101 -0.12 10.36 2.97
C THR A 101 -1.31 11.31 2.89
N THR A 102 -2.37 11.04 3.66
CA THR A 102 -3.53 11.90 3.71
C THR A 102 -3.16 13.31 4.18
N GLU A 103 -2.32 13.39 5.22
CA GLU A 103 -1.88 14.68 5.75
C GLU A 103 -1.10 15.47 4.70
N ILE A 104 -0.15 14.80 4.03
CA ILE A 104 0.70 15.45 3.04
C ILE A 104 -0.15 15.97 1.88
N ILE A 105 -1.09 15.16 1.39
CA ILE A 105 -1.94 15.56 0.27
C ILE A 105 -2.85 16.71 0.66
N ARG A 106 -3.46 16.67 1.85
CA ARG A 106 -4.30 17.76 2.34
C ARG A 106 -3.55 19.08 2.39
N ASN A 107 -2.31 19.04 2.83
CA ASN A 107 -1.50 20.25 2.97
C ASN A 107 -0.99 20.77 1.63
N SER A 108 -1.13 19.98 0.56
CA SER A 108 -0.67 20.34 -0.78
C SER A 108 -1.77 20.95 -1.63
N ILE A 109 -3.01 20.94 -1.17
CA ILE A 109 -4.17 21.41 -1.94
C ILE A 109 -4.43 22.89 -1.71
#